data_2f61786a7d3afbc448fbde8352975764
#
_entry.id   2f61786a7d3afbc448fbde8352975764
#
_cell.length_a   1.000
_cell.length_b   1.000
_cell.length_c   1.000
_cell.angle_alpha   90.00
_cell.angle_beta   90.00
_cell.angle_gamma   90.00
#
_symmetry.space_group_name_H-M   'P 1'
#
loop_
_entity.id
_entity.type
_entity.pdbx_description
1 polymer ?
#
loop_
_entity_poly.entity_id
_entity_poly.type
_entity_poly.pdbx_seq_one_letter_code
_entity_poly.pdbx_strand_id
1 'polypeptide(L)'
;YQNNFPQNDSLIAKKIKHQGATIIGKSNMAELAIGSHTKNKLFDPVSNPYNYNLSPGGSSGGASAAVASCLIPFSDGTDMMGSCRNPAAFTNLYGFRPSPGLISDKRETSKFPVLTTPGGIARTPDDLSIFLDAVVGKDIEDPYSFNFEGSFQSITKNLSSEIKIGWISNFVEHYSFEEGIIELCDCLLYTSDAADEIQRV
;
A
#
# COMPACT_ATOMS: atom_id res chain seq x y z
N TYR A 1 23.84 5.61 -5.50
CA TYR A 1 22.76 5.50 -6.51
C TYR A 1 22.36 6.83 -7.16
N GLN A 2 23.01 7.96 -6.83
CA GLN A 2 22.68 9.29 -7.39
C GLN A 2 22.66 9.31 -8.93
N ASN A 3 23.55 8.57 -9.57
CA ASN A 3 23.67 8.47 -11.02
C ASN A 3 23.24 7.10 -11.55
N ASN A 4 22.38 6.40 -10.83
CA ASN A 4 21.90 5.09 -11.25
C ASN A 4 20.71 5.24 -12.20
N PHE A 5 20.89 4.83 -13.43
CA PHE A 5 19.84 4.78 -14.45
C PHE A 5 19.55 3.30 -14.78
N PRO A 6 18.43 2.73 -14.32
CA PRO A 6 18.06 1.37 -14.62
C PRO A 6 17.95 1.15 -16.13
N GLN A 7 18.50 0.05 -16.61
CA GLN A 7 18.45 -0.32 -18.04
C GLN A 7 17.11 -0.94 -18.44
N ASN A 8 16.39 -1.50 -17.47
CA ASN A 8 15.14 -2.20 -17.70
C ASN A 8 14.06 -1.70 -16.73
N ASP A 9 12.82 -1.78 -17.17
CA ASP A 9 11.65 -1.60 -16.30
C ASP A 9 11.52 -2.74 -15.29
N SER A 10 11.06 -2.42 -14.10
CA SER A 10 10.58 -3.43 -13.13
C SER A 10 9.35 -4.16 -13.68
N LEU A 11 9.01 -5.33 -13.11
CA LEU A 11 7.82 -6.08 -13.54
C LEU A 11 6.54 -5.26 -13.38
N ILE A 12 6.41 -4.51 -12.29
CA ILE A 12 5.26 -3.59 -12.09
C ILE A 12 5.21 -2.54 -13.19
N ALA A 13 6.33 -1.88 -13.50
CA ALA A 13 6.39 -0.87 -14.54
C ALA A 13 6.01 -1.44 -15.92
N LYS A 14 6.50 -2.64 -16.24
CA LYS A 14 6.11 -3.34 -17.48
C LYS A 14 4.61 -3.61 -17.54
N LYS A 15 4.02 -4.15 -16.45
CA LYS A 15 2.59 -4.46 -16.36
C LYS A 15 1.73 -3.20 -16.49
N ILE A 16 2.05 -2.14 -15.75
CA ILE A 16 1.34 -0.85 -15.82
C ILE A 16 1.36 -0.27 -17.24
N LYS A 17 2.53 -0.25 -17.88
CA LYS A 17 2.65 0.22 -19.27
C LYS A 17 1.87 -0.64 -20.25
N HIS A 18 1.86 -1.97 -20.06
CA HIS A 18 1.10 -2.90 -20.90
C HIS A 18 -0.41 -2.65 -20.83
N GLN A 19 -0.92 -2.20 -19.68
CA GLN A 19 -2.31 -1.80 -19.49
C GLN A 19 -2.62 -0.40 -20.02
N GLY A 20 -1.66 0.27 -20.66
CA GLY A 20 -1.86 1.59 -21.27
C GLY A 20 -1.77 2.77 -20.28
N ALA A 21 -1.38 2.53 -19.05
CA ALA A 21 -1.21 3.61 -18.08
C ALA A 21 0.13 4.35 -18.27
N THR A 22 0.13 5.65 -17.95
CA THR A 22 1.30 6.51 -18.07
C THR A 22 2.03 6.62 -16.74
N ILE A 23 3.32 6.27 -16.71
CA ILE A 23 4.19 6.52 -15.57
C ILE A 23 4.69 7.95 -15.67
N ILE A 24 4.30 8.81 -14.72
CA ILE A 24 4.65 10.24 -14.74
C ILE A 24 5.96 10.55 -14.02
N GLY A 25 6.49 9.64 -13.22
CA GLY A 25 7.74 9.87 -12.51
C GLY A 25 8.01 8.83 -11.41
N LYS A 26 9.05 9.11 -10.64
CA LYS A 26 9.40 8.37 -9.42
C LYS A 26 9.28 9.31 -8.23
N SER A 27 8.59 8.88 -7.20
CA SER A 27 8.49 9.63 -5.95
C SER A 27 9.71 9.39 -5.06
N ASN A 28 9.89 10.26 -4.06
CA ASN A 28 10.93 10.09 -3.05
C ASN A 28 10.56 8.94 -2.09
N MET A 29 11.56 8.29 -1.53
CA MET A 29 11.42 7.18 -0.60
C MET A 29 12.49 7.26 0.51
N ALA A 30 12.31 6.51 1.59
CA ALA A 30 13.37 6.35 2.59
C ALA A 30 14.65 5.79 1.95
N GLU A 31 15.81 6.13 2.51
CA GLU A 31 17.10 5.65 2.01
C GLU A 31 17.12 4.12 1.93
N LEU A 32 17.41 3.57 0.74
CA LEU A 32 17.39 2.13 0.44
C LEU A 32 16.06 1.43 0.75
N ALA A 33 14.95 2.14 0.76
CA ALA A 33 13.63 1.68 1.18
C ALA A 33 13.55 1.21 2.64
N ILE A 34 14.53 1.55 3.48
CA ILE A 34 14.61 1.16 4.89
C ILE A 34 14.34 2.38 5.78
N GLY A 35 13.22 2.36 6.50
CA GLY A 35 12.86 3.39 7.45
C GLY A 35 11.38 3.77 7.43
N SER A 36 10.87 4.19 8.59
CA SER A 36 9.47 4.56 8.79
C SER A 36 9.16 6.01 8.41
N HIS A 37 10.17 6.76 7.97
CA HIS A 37 10.05 8.15 7.52
C HIS A 37 10.80 8.35 6.21
N THR A 38 10.20 9.13 5.31
CA THR A 38 10.74 9.32 3.95
C THR A 38 11.77 10.44 3.94
N LYS A 39 13.00 10.07 4.23
CA LYS A 39 14.19 10.91 4.12
C LYS A 39 15.37 10.11 3.57
N ASN A 40 16.24 10.80 2.83
CA ASN A 40 17.51 10.27 2.32
C ASN A 40 18.50 11.43 2.10
N LYS A 41 19.72 11.10 1.67
CA LYS A 41 20.78 12.08 1.46
C LYS A 41 20.71 12.82 0.12
N LEU A 42 19.84 12.40 -0.80
CA LEU A 42 19.76 12.96 -2.15
C LEU A 42 18.71 14.06 -2.29
N PHE A 43 17.64 13.97 -1.51
CA PHE A 43 16.50 14.88 -1.57
C PHE A 43 16.06 15.29 -0.18
N ASP A 44 15.43 16.45 -0.09
CA ASP A 44 14.80 16.90 1.15
C ASP A 44 13.79 15.89 1.68
N PRO A 45 13.59 15.81 3.01
CA PRO A 45 12.56 14.98 3.61
C PRO A 45 11.17 15.32 3.04
N VAL A 46 10.37 14.29 2.77
CA VAL A 46 8.99 14.50 2.33
C VAL A 46 8.14 14.95 3.51
N SER A 47 7.36 15.98 3.30
CA SER A 47 6.38 16.50 4.27
C SER A 47 5.00 15.89 4.05
N ASN A 48 4.22 15.82 5.13
CA ASN A 48 2.83 15.39 5.07
C ASN A 48 1.97 16.52 4.43
N PRO A 49 1.17 16.23 3.39
CA PRO A 49 0.35 17.24 2.73
C PRO A 49 -0.67 17.96 3.63
N TYR A 50 -1.11 17.32 4.70
CA TYR A 50 -2.04 17.91 5.68
C TYR A 50 -1.35 18.84 6.68
N ASN A 51 -0.05 18.60 6.96
CA ASN A 51 0.76 19.45 7.82
C ASN A 51 2.24 19.27 7.46
N TYR A 52 2.83 20.28 6.85
CA TYR A 52 4.21 20.24 6.36
C TYR A 52 5.28 20.05 7.44
N ASN A 53 4.94 20.23 8.72
CA ASN A 53 5.85 19.97 9.84
C ASN A 53 5.85 18.49 10.26
N LEU A 54 4.95 17.68 9.72
CA LEU A 54 4.82 16.26 10.03
C LEU A 54 5.37 15.39 8.90
N SER A 55 5.77 14.17 9.27
CA SER A 55 6.16 13.15 8.32
C SER A 55 4.95 12.52 7.64
N PRO A 56 5.02 12.17 6.35
CA PRO A 56 3.99 11.36 5.68
C PRO A 56 4.16 9.86 5.97
N GLY A 57 5.06 9.48 6.90
CA GLY A 57 5.44 8.10 7.08
C GLY A 57 6.48 7.61 6.06
N GLY A 58 6.66 6.31 5.95
CA GLY A 58 7.62 5.67 5.04
C GLY A 58 7.55 4.14 5.07
N SER A 59 8.30 3.53 4.18
CA SER A 59 9.30 4.07 3.25
C SER A 59 8.71 4.71 1.98
N SER A 60 7.45 4.43 1.60
CA SER A 60 6.78 4.93 0.39
C SER A 60 6.08 6.30 0.62
N GLY A 61 6.66 7.19 1.43
CA GLY A 61 6.01 8.44 1.82
C GLY A 61 5.89 9.46 0.68
N GLY A 62 6.79 9.46 -0.30
CA GLY A 62 6.65 10.30 -1.48
C GLY A 62 5.48 9.87 -2.36
N ALA A 63 5.24 8.56 -2.47
CA ALA A 63 4.07 8.00 -3.15
C ALA A 63 2.77 8.45 -2.46
N SER A 64 2.69 8.26 -1.14
CA SER A 64 1.50 8.66 -0.37
C SER A 64 1.27 10.17 -0.42
N ALA A 65 2.31 10.98 -0.29
CA ALA A 65 2.20 12.44 -0.41
C ALA A 65 1.67 12.86 -1.78
N ALA A 66 2.13 12.25 -2.87
CA ALA A 66 1.65 12.55 -4.22
C ALA A 66 0.18 12.18 -4.41
N VAL A 67 -0.25 11.01 -3.91
CA VAL A 67 -1.64 10.56 -3.96
C VAL A 67 -2.54 11.45 -3.09
N ALA A 68 -2.14 11.77 -1.86
CA ALA A 68 -2.89 12.63 -0.95
C ALA A 68 -3.03 14.06 -1.47
N SER A 69 -2.01 14.57 -2.18
CA SER A 69 -2.04 15.88 -2.85
C SER A 69 -2.84 15.88 -4.15
N CYS A 70 -3.52 14.79 -4.50
CA CYS A 70 -4.28 14.64 -5.76
C CYS A 70 -3.45 14.82 -7.04
N LEU A 71 -2.14 14.63 -7.00
CA LEU A 71 -1.28 14.69 -8.18
C LEU A 71 -1.47 13.45 -9.07
N ILE A 72 -1.76 12.32 -8.46
CA ILE A 72 -2.03 11.02 -9.10
C ILE A 72 -3.17 10.30 -8.35
N PRO A 73 -3.94 9.43 -9.01
CA PRO A 73 -5.01 8.67 -8.37
C PRO A 73 -4.48 7.57 -7.44
N PHE A 74 -3.46 6.88 -7.86
CA PHE A 74 -2.81 5.79 -7.12
C PHE A 74 -1.31 5.75 -7.41
N SER A 75 -0.56 5.03 -6.58
CA SER A 75 0.86 4.73 -6.78
C SER A 75 1.18 3.32 -6.34
N ASP A 76 2.24 2.75 -6.90
CA ASP A 76 2.90 1.59 -6.34
C ASP A 76 3.70 1.96 -5.08
N GLY A 77 4.07 0.93 -4.34
CA GLY A 77 4.97 1.01 -3.20
C GLY A 77 5.48 -0.39 -2.84
N THR A 78 6.34 -0.46 -1.85
CA THR A 78 6.78 -1.73 -1.27
C THR A 78 6.51 -1.75 0.22
N ASP A 79 6.17 -2.89 0.77
CA ASP A 79 5.83 -3.04 2.17
C ASP A 79 6.56 -4.25 2.79
N MET A 80 7.57 -3.99 3.60
CA MET A 80 8.24 -5.00 4.41
C MET A 80 7.67 -5.04 5.84
N MET A 81 7.52 -3.86 6.46
CA MET A 81 7.08 -3.69 7.84
C MET A 81 6.08 -2.53 7.97
N GLY A 82 5.24 -2.31 6.94
CA GLY A 82 4.26 -1.25 6.93
C GLY A 82 4.50 -0.15 5.88
N SER A 83 5.46 -0.31 4.98
CA SER A 83 5.91 0.80 4.11
C SER A 83 4.93 1.24 3.01
N CYS A 84 3.81 0.54 2.79
CA CYS A 84 2.62 1.05 2.08
C CYS A 84 1.56 1.51 3.08
N ARG A 85 1.30 0.69 4.11
CA ARG A 85 0.22 0.89 5.09
C ARG A 85 0.46 2.08 6.01
N ASN A 86 1.67 2.24 6.57
CA ASN A 86 2.00 3.38 7.44
C ASN A 86 1.87 4.72 6.73
N PRO A 87 2.50 4.96 5.55
CA PRO A 87 2.34 6.24 4.88
C PRO A 87 0.89 6.48 4.43
N ALA A 88 0.14 5.46 4.06
CA ALA A 88 -1.28 5.60 3.77
C ALA A 88 -2.08 6.04 4.99
N ALA A 89 -1.86 5.42 6.16
CA ALA A 89 -2.49 5.81 7.42
C ALA A 89 -2.17 7.26 7.81
N PHE A 90 -0.90 7.69 7.65
CA PHE A 90 -0.46 9.05 8.00
C PHE A 90 -1.01 10.13 7.06
N THR A 91 -1.44 9.76 5.86
CA THR A 91 -1.91 10.68 4.83
C THR A 91 -3.37 10.45 4.41
N ASN A 92 -4.14 9.73 5.24
CA ASN A 92 -5.58 9.46 5.03
C ASN A 92 -5.87 8.79 3.67
N LEU A 93 -5.17 7.70 3.39
CA LEU A 93 -5.27 6.93 2.15
C LEU A 93 -5.48 5.43 2.45
N TYR A 94 -5.79 4.69 1.40
CA TYR A 94 -5.80 3.23 1.43
C TYR A 94 -4.44 2.70 1.03
N GLY A 95 -3.80 1.97 1.96
CA GLY A 95 -2.54 1.27 1.72
C GLY A 95 -2.75 -0.24 1.73
N PHE A 96 -2.37 -0.91 0.66
CA PHE A 96 -2.60 -2.34 0.50
C PHE A 96 -1.28 -3.11 0.40
N ARG A 97 -1.11 -4.05 1.31
CA ARG A 97 -0.05 -5.05 1.27
C ARG A 97 -0.68 -6.40 0.92
N PRO A 98 -0.51 -6.91 -0.30
CA PRO A 98 -1.01 -8.23 -0.68
C PRO A 98 -0.20 -9.37 -0.06
N SER A 99 -0.68 -10.59 -0.23
CA SER A 99 0.11 -11.80 0.02
C SER A 99 1.34 -11.81 -0.88
N PRO A 100 2.50 -12.30 -0.39
CA PRO A 100 3.69 -12.45 -1.22
C PRO A 100 3.41 -13.27 -2.48
N GLY A 101 3.86 -12.78 -3.65
CA GLY A 101 3.65 -13.43 -4.93
C GLY A 101 2.36 -13.08 -5.67
N LEU A 102 1.40 -12.37 -5.05
CA LEU A 102 0.22 -11.87 -5.75
C LEU A 102 0.59 -10.82 -6.80
N ILE A 103 1.44 -9.87 -6.42
CA ILE A 103 2.12 -8.95 -7.35
C ILE A 103 3.52 -9.50 -7.55
N SER A 104 3.81 -9.92 -8.77
CA SER A 104 5.13 -10.46 -9.12
C SER A 104 6.23 -9.40 -9.03
N ASP A 105 7.38 -9.80 -8.50
CA ASP A 105 8.54 -8.93 -8.34
C ASP A 105 9.84 -9.68 -8.63
N LYS A 106 10.59 -9.21 -9.61
CA LYS A 106 11.92 -9.77 -9.92
C LYS A 106 12.93 -9.22 -8.94
N ARG A 107 13.41 -10.07 -8.05
CA ARG A 107 14.44 -9.71 -7.08
C ARG A 107 15.78 -10.33 -7.49
N GLU A 108 16.67 -9.49 -7.96
CA GLU A 108 18.01 -9.94 -8.36
C GLU A 108 18.88 -10.33 -7.17
N THR A 109 18.61 -9.81 -5.98
CA THR A 109 19.50 -9.90 -4.83
C THR A 109 19.04 -10.81 -3.70
N SER A 110 17.79 -11.25 -3.67
CA SER A 110 17.27 -12.11 -2.61
C SER A 110 16.58 -13.35 -3.15
N LYS A 111 17.09 -14.51 -2.77
CA LYS A 111 16.47 -15.81 -3.08
C LYS A 111 15.28 -16.15 -2.19
N PHE A 112 15.07 -15.37 -1.11
CA PHE A 112 13.99 -15.57 -0.12
C PHE A 112 13.24 -14.26 0.12
N PRO A 113 12.37 -13.83 -0.79
CA PRO A 113 11.73 -12.53 -0.76
C PRO A 113 10.49 -12.44 0.16
N VAL A 114 10.44 -13.19 1.24
CA VAL A 114 9.20 -13.39 2.00
C VAL A 114 8.74 -12.13 2.77
N LEU A 115 9.65 -11.22 3.10
CA LEU A 115 9.32 -10.08 3.96
C LEU A 115 8.81 -8.85 3.21
N THR A 116 9.41 -8.50 2.07
CA THR A 116 9.00 -7.32 1.31
C THR A 116 8.03 -7.72 0.21
N THR A 117 6.92 -7.02 0.12
CA THR A 117 5.88 -7.27 -0.87
C THR A 117 5.59 -5.98 -1.62
N PRO A 118 5.55 -5.99 -2.97
CA PRO A 118 4.99 -4.87 -3.71
C PRO A 118 3.52 -4.67 -3.33
N GLY A 119 3.08 -3.42 -3.30
CA GLY A 119 1.73 -3.05 -2.93
C GLY A 119 1.27 -1.77 -3.60
N GLY A 120 0.11 -1.27 -3.20
CA GLY A 120 -0.50 -0.07 -3.76
C GLY A 120 -0.97 0.91 -2.69
N ILE A 121 -1.02 2.18 -3.08
CA ILE A 121 -1.56 3.28 -2.27
C ILE A 121 -2.52 4.06 -3.15
N ALA A 122 -3.75 4.30 -2.68
CA ALA A 122 -4.77 5.02 -3.43
C ALA A 122 -5.70 5.84 -2.53
N ARG A 123 -6.45 6.79 -3.11
CA ARG A 123 -7.46 7.57 -2.39
C ARG A 123 -8.74 6.80 -2.13
N THR A 124 -9.07 5.88 -3.01
CA THR A 124 -10.31 5.10 -2.92
C THR A 124 -10.04 3.61 -3.12
N PRO A 125 -10.88 2.71 -2.58
CA PRO A 125 -10.81 1.29 -2.90
C PRO A 125 -10.96 1.00 -4.40
N ASP A 126 -11.74 1.79 -5.13
CA ASP A 126 -11.92 1.65 -6.57
C ASP A 126 -10.63 1.93 -7.34
N ASP A 127 -9.94 3.04 -7.04
CA ASP A 127 -8.63 3.35 -7.63
C ASP A 127 -7.61 2.25 -7.31
N LEU A 128 -7.62 1.75 -6.08
CA LEU A 128 -6.74 0.67 -5.66
C LEU A 128 -7.04 -0.63 -6.41
N SER A 129 -8.31 -0.93 -6.62
CA SER A 129 -8.74 -2.12 -7.36
C SER A 129 -8.32 -2.09 -8.84
N ILE A 130 -8.38 -0.92 -9.48
CA ILE A 130 -7.87 -0.71 -10.85
C ILE A 130 -6.36 -0.96 -10.90
N PHE A 131 -5.61 -0.40 -9.96
CA PHE A 131 -4.17 -0.66 -9.87
C PHE A 131 -3.86 -2.15 -9.67
N LEU A 132 -4.54 -2.80 -8.74
CA LEU A 132 -4.32 -4.23 -8.46
C LEU A 132 -4.63 -5.11 -9.66
N ASP A 133 -5.75 -4.90 -10.35
CA ASP A 133 -6.09 -5.66 -11.56
C ASP A 133 -5.04 -5.48 -12.68
N ALA A 134 -4.36 -4.33 -12.70
CA ALA A 134 -3.29 -4.08 -13.67
C ALA A 134 -1.97 -4.81 -13.36
N VAL A 135 -1.67 -5.10 -12.08
CA VAL A 135 -0.33 -5.57 -11.67
C VAL A 135 -0.29 -6.98 -11.12
N VAL A 136 -1.41 -7.56 -10.70
CA VAL A 136 -1.46 -8.93 -10.15
C VAL A 136 -1.19 -10.00 -11.20
N GLY A 137 -0.87 -11.19 -10.72
CA GLY A 137 -0.73 -12.39 -11.52
C GLY A 137 0.70 -12.86 -11.70
N LYS A 138 0.79 -14.11 -12.16
CA LYS A 138 2.04 -14.84 -12.32
C LYS A 138 2.96 -14.20 -13.34
N ASP A 139 4.26 -14.26 -13.06
CA ASP A 139 5.32 -13.90 -13.99
C ASP A 139 6.43 -14.95 -13.92
N ILE A 140 7.02 -15.30 -15.08
CA ILE A 140 8.06 -16.32 -15.15
C ILE A 140 9.37 -15.88 -14.48
N GLU A 141 9.59 -14.58 -14.35
CA GLU A 141 10.75 -14.01 -13.68
C GLU A 141 10.64 -14.05 -12.14
N ASP A 142 9.43 -14.35 -11.60
CA ASP A 142 9.17 -14.50 -10.16
C ASP A 142 8.62 -15.90 -9.85
N PRO A 143 9.45 -16.83 -9.34
CA PRO A 143 9.04 -18.19 -9.06
C PRO A 143 8.00 -18.30 -7.92
N TYR A 144 7.80 -17.26 -7.11
CA TYR A 144 6.83 -17.23 -6.03
C TYR A 144 5.48 -16.65 -6.47
N SER A 145 5.42 -16.09 -7.69
CA SER A 145 4.18 -15.51 -8.19
C SER A 145 3.15 -16.57 -8.56
N PHE A 146 1.89 -16.22 -8.37
CA PHE A 146 0.75 -17.09 -8.67
C PHE A 146 -0.34 -16.33 -9.41
N ASN A 147 -1.22 -17.08 -10.07
CA ASN A 147 -2.39 -16.50 -10.72
C ASN A 147 -3.44 -16.11 -9.70
N PHE A 148 -4.08 -14.98 -9.93
CA PHE A 148 -5.28 -14.55 -9.23
C PHE A 148 -6.48 -14.76 -10.16
N GLU A 149 -7.42 -15.60 -9.73
CA GLU A 149 -8.67 -15.84 -10.47
C GLU A 149 -9.72 -14.86 -9.98
N GLY A 150 -9.98 -13.82 -10.75
CA GLY A 150 -10.96 -12.80 -10.40
C GLY A 150 -10.51 -11.40 -10.81
N SER A 151 -11.27 -10.40 -10.36
CA SER A 151 -10.99 -9.00 -10.53
C SER A 151 -11.29 -8.26 -9.24
N PHE A 152 -10.35 -7.45 -8.77
CA PHE A 152 -10.55 -6.59 -7.60
C PHE A 152 -11.66 -5.58 -7.82
N GLN A 153 -11.78 -5.03 -9.05
CA GLN A 153 -12.89 -4.14 -9.40
C GLN A 153 -14.25 -4.84 -9.32
N SER A 154 -14.30 -6.11 -9.68
CA SER A 154 -15.54 -6.89 -9.55
C SER A 154 -15.88 -7.14 -8.08
N ILE A 155 -14.87 -7.40 -7.24
CA ILE A 155 -15.05 -7.59 -5.80
C ILE A 155 -15.58 -6.30 -5.16
N THR A 156 -14.97 -5.16 -5.42
CA THR A 156 -15.39 -3.88 -4.84
C THR A 156 -16.81 -3.48 -5.24
N LYS A 157 -17.23 -3.79 -6.46
CA LYS A 157 -18.57 -3.48 -6.97
C LYS A 157 -19.66 -4.42 -6.48
N ASN A 158 -19.31 -5.64 -6.13
CA ASN A 158 -20.24 -6.71 -5.76
C ASN A 158 -20.06 -7.19 -4.32
N LEU A 159 -19.70 -6.26 -3.40
CA LEU A 159 -19.64 -6.58 -1.98
C LEU A 159 -21.00 -7.06 -1.49
N SER A 160 -21.00 -8.20 -0.81
CA SER A 160 -22.20 -8.71 -0.13
C SER A 160 -22.62 -7.77 0.99
N SER A 161 -23.93 -7.61 1.19
CA SER A 161 -24.46 -6.94 2.38
C SER A 161 -24.23 -7.73 3.67
N GLU A 162 -23.89 -9.01 3.54
CA GLU A 162 -23.63 -9.93 4.66
C GLU A 162 -22.12 -10.09 4.88
N ILE A 163 -21.44 -9.03 5.30
CA ILE A 163 -20.01 -9.09 5.64
C ILE A 163 -19.88 -9.34 7.14
N LYS A 164 -19.22 -10.45 7.50
CA LYS A 164 -18.85 -10.73 8.89
C LYS A 164 -17.50 -10.12 9.21
N ILE A 165 -17.47 -9.26 10.24
CA ILE A 165 -16.25 -8.58 10.69
C ILE A 165 -15.87 -9.13 12.06
N GLY A 166 -14.66 -9.70 12.18
CA GLY A 166 -14.04 -10.03 13.47
C GLY A 166 -13.26 -8.82 13.98
N TRP A 167 -13.52 -8.37 15.19
CA TRP A 167 -12.83 -7.28 15.83
C TRP A 167 -12.13 -7.72 17.12
N ILE A 168 -10.81 -7.52 17.19
CA ILE A 168 -9.99 -7.85 18.36
C ILE A 168 -9.71 -6.55 19.11
N SER A 169 -10.50 -6.27 20.14
CA SER A 169 -10.39 -5.05 20.95
C SER A 169 -9.35 -5.14 22.06
N ASN A 170 -8.90 -6.34 22.44
CA ASN A 170 -7.98 -6.56 23.56
C ASN A 170 -6.50 -6.33 23.22
N PHE A 171 -6.17 -5.91 22.02
CA PHE A 171 -4.79 -5.52 21.69
C PHE A 171 -4.22 -4.42 22.59
N VAL A 172 -5.07 -3.57 23.15
CA VAL A 172 -4.67 -2.52 24.10
C VAL A 172 -3.98 -3.07 25.36
N GLU A 173 -4.26 -4.32 25.74
CA GLU A 173 -3.62 -4.99 26.88
C GLU A 173 -2.15 -5.36 26.59
N HIS A 174 -1.79 -5.49 25.31
CA HIS A 174 -0.49 -5.97 24.86
C HIS A 174 0.33 -4.91 24.12
N TYR A 175 -0.32 -3.89 23.56
CA TYR A 175 0.32 -2.85 22.76
C TYR A 175 -0.18 -1.46 23.16
N SER A 176 0.72 -0.49 23.12
CA SER A 176 0.37 0.91 23.35
C SER A 176 -0.22 1.53 22.09
N PHE A 177 -1.37 2.16 22.22
CA PHE A 177 -2.03 2.96 21.17
C PHE A 177 -2.11 4.42 21.62
N GLU A 178 -2.16 5.35 20.67
CA GLU A 178 -2.56 6.73 20.97
C GLU A 178 -4.02 6.77 21.41
N GLU A 179 -4.31 7.69 22.31
CA GLU A 179 -5.67 7.94 22.78
C GLU A 179 -6.61 8.26 21.61
N GLY A 180 -7.78 7.66 21.58
CA GLY A 180 -8.81 7.87 20.58
C GLY A 180 -8.74 6.94 19.35
N ILE A 181 -7.65 6.18 19.14
CA ILE A 181 -7.56 5.29 17.96
C ILE A 181 -8.53 4.13 18.06
N ILE A 182 -8.57 3.45 19.19
CA ILE A 182 -9.46 2.29 19.37
C ILE A 182 -10.92 2.72 19.38
N GLU A 183 -11.22 3.82 20.06
CA GLU A 183 -12.55 4.41 20.11
C GLU A 183 -13.05 4.82 18.71
N LEU A 184 -12.17 5.37 17.87
CA LEU A 184 -12.48 5.70 16.49
C LEU A 184 -12.79 4.44 15.67
N CYS A 185 -11.99 3.39 15.82
CA CYS A 185 -12.21 2.13 15.14
C CYS A 185 -13.54 1.49 15.58
N ASP A 186 -13.80 1.45 16.88
CA ASP A 186 -15.07 0.95 17.42
C ASP A 186 -16.26 1.76 16.85
N CYS A 187 -16.17 3.09 16.82
CA CYS A 187 -17.20 3.95 16.26
C CYS A 187 -17.48 3.66 14.78
N LEU A 188 -16.44 3.47 13.97
CA LEU A 188 -16.58 3.13 12.54
C LEU A 188 -17.27 1.79 12.32
N LEU A 189 -17.00 0.81 13.17
CA LEU A 189 -17.65 -0.50 13.11
C LEU A 189 -19.14 -0.41 13.47
N TYR A 190 -19.50 0.38 14.47
CA TYR A 190 -20.92 0.60 14.86
C TYR A 190 -21.74 1.38 13.82
N THR A 191 -21.09 2.20 13.00
CA THR A 191 -21.77 2.98 11.96
C THR A 191 -21.87 2.26 10.63
N SER A 192 -21.26 1.07 10.51
CA SER A 192 -21.39 0.24 9.31
C SER A 192 -22.64 -0.62 9.38
N ASP A 193 -23.23 -0.97 8.22
CA ASP A 193 -24.34 -1.92 8.14
C ASP A 193 -23.96 -3.33 8.66
N ALA A 194 -22.66 -3.58 8.86
CA ALA A 194 -22.13 -4.80 9.45
C ALA A 194 -22.09 -4.77 10.99
N ALA A 195 -22.61 -3.73 11.64
CA ALA A 195 -22.57 -3.60 13.11
C ALA A 195 -23.21 -4.77 13.85
N ASP A 196 -24.29 -5.33 13.31
CA ASP A 196 -24.99 -6.47 13.87
C ASP A 196 -24.24 -7.80 13.71
N GLU A 197 -23.24 -7.86 12.82
CA GLU A 197 -22.42 -9.03 12.51
C GLU A 197 -21.02 -8.96 13.13
N ILE A 198 -20.75 -7.95 13.98
CA ILE A 198 -19.44 -7.79 14.63
C ILE A 198 -19.29 -8.83 15.73
N GLN A 199 -18.36 -9.77 15.54
CA GLN A 199 -17.95 -10.67 16.60
C GLN A 199 -16.69 -10.12 17.30
N ARG A 200 -16.84 -9.78 18.59
CA ARG A 200 -15.69 -9.46 19.46
C ARG A 200 -15.01 -10.76 19.87
N VAL A 201 -13.74 -10.91 19.56
CA VAL A 201 -12.89 -12.06 19.89
C VAL A 201 -11.94 -11.67 21.00
#